data_b90156b04e6cda1492a3a69a653584b8
#
_entry.id   b90156b04e6cda1492a3a69a653584b8
#
_cell.length_a   1.000
_cell.length_b   1.000
_cell.length_c   1.000
_cell.angle_alpha   90.00
_cell.angle_beta   90.00
_cell.angle_gamma   90.00
#
_symmetry.space_group_name_H-M   'P 1'
#
loop_
_entity.id
_entity.type
_entity.pdbx_description
1 polymer ?
#
loop_
_entity_poly.entity_id
_entity_poly.type
_entity_poly.pdbx_seq_one_letter_code
_entity_poly.pdbx_strand_id
1 'polypeptide(L)'
;MNDIKYNVERFYKTLTTNEFYERFSNFEVVQGYCKECPRYDTNYSCSPLGIDIKEFITSYDYIDIIVTQVQYDEKVYNADYSKDELNDVINKTFFKERKKVVDKLLDTEKKYTKAESLTGPCNHCTPKCKEVYSECKHPEIRRYSLASLGIDSKKILKDLFDIDLILINGKLPKYMNNISSILYTK
;
A
#
# COMPACT_ATOMS: atom_id res chain seq x y z
N MET A 1 22.07 16.66 -10.73
CA MET A 1 21.12 15.57 -11.09
C MET A 1 19.92 16.22 -11.74
N ASN A 2 19.65 15.90 -13.02
CA ASN A 2 18.52 16.50 -13.75
C ASN A 2 17.20 16.17 -13.04
N ASP A 3 16.25 17.12 -13.08
CA ASP A 3 14.90 16.91 -12.54
C ASP A 3 14.27 15.69 -13.20
N ILE A 4 13.88 14.70 -12.37
CA ILE A 4 13.19 13.49 -12.85
C ILE A 4 11.79 13.90 -13.27
N LYS A 5 11.49 13.79 -14.57
CA LYS A 5 10.17 14.15 -15.11
C LYS A 5 9.18 13.02 -14.95
N TYR A 6 8.09 13.30 -14.25
CA TYR A 6 6.97 12.37 -14.05
C TYR A 6 5.65 13.13 -13.82
N ASN A 7 4.55 12.47 -14.10
CA ASN A 7 3.21 12.92 -13.78
C ASN A 7 2.58 12.05 -12.70
N VAL A 8 1.59 12.59 -12.00
CA VAL A 8 0.86 11.84 -10.95
C VAL A 8 -0.62 11.93 -11.23
N GLU A 9 -1.25 10.79 -11.42
CA GLU A 9 -2.70 10.66 -11.48
C GLU A 9 -3.23 9.96 -10.23
N ARG A 10 -4.45 10.33 -9.81
CA ARG A 10 -5.12 9.70 -8.66
C ARG A 10 -6.52 9.30 -9.01
N PHE A 11 -6.83 8.05 -8.71
CA PHE A 11 -8.15 7.45 -8.94
C PHE A 11 -8.77 7.10 -7.58
N TYR A 12 -10.09 7.25 -7.48
CA TYR A 12 -10.82 7.09 -6.23
C TYR A 12 -12.03 6.20 -6.42
N LYS A 13 -12.29 5.32 -5.46
CA LYS A 13 -13.52 4.52 -5.36
C LYS A 13 -13.90 4.37 -3.90
N THR A 14 -15.21 4.44 -3.63
CA THR A 14 -15.80 4.11 -2.33
C THR A 14 -16.64 2.85 -2.48
N LEU A 15 -16.52 1.93 -1.54
CA LEU A 15 -17.32 0.71 -1.43
C LEU A 15 -17.79 0.56 0.02
N THR A 16 -18.83 -0.25 0.25
CA THR A 16 -19.07 -0.79 1.57
C THR A 16 -17.97 -1.80 1.92
N THR A 17 -17.64 -1.93 3.20
CA THR A 17 -16.60 -2.87 3.63
C THR A 17 -16.96 -4.33 3.36
N ASN A 18 -18.25 -4.67 3.42
CA ASN A 18 -18.73 -6.01 3.06
C ASN A 18 -18.50 -6.30 1.57
N GLU A 19 -18.95 -5.41 0.67
CA GLU A 19 -18.70 -5.56 -0.77
C GLU A 19 -17.21 -5.66 -1.08
N PHE A 20 -16.40 -4.80 -0.46
CA PHE A 20 -14.96 -4.80 -0.63
C PHE A 20 -14.34 -6.13 -0.23
N TYR A 21 -14.68 -6.63 0.97
CA TYR A 21 -14.13 -7.89 1.46
C TYR A 21 -14.53 -9.07 0.58
N GLU A 22 -15.81 -9.19 0.22
CA GLU A 22 -16.31 -10.28 -0.62
C GLU A 22 -15.65 -10.31 -2.01
N ARG A 23 -15.42 -9.13 -2.60
CA ARG A 23 -14.86 -9.04 -3.95
C ARG A 23 -13.35 -9.22 -4.01
N PHE A 24 -12.62 -8.74 -3.00
CA PHE A 24 -11.17 -8.58 -3.08
C PHE A 24 -10.39 -9.39 -2.06
N SER A 25 -11.06 -10.05 -1.11
CA SER A 25 -10.38 -10.99 -0.21
C SER A 25 -9.97 -12.25 -0.99
N ASN A 26 -8.68 -12.55 -0.95
CA ASN A 26 -8.10 -13.77 -1.51
C ASN A 26 -6.92 -14.19 -0.63
N PHE A 27 -7.24 -14.50 0.62
CA PHE A 27 -6.25 -14.68 1.67
C PHE A 27 -5.20 -15.72 1.32
N GLU A 28 -5.60 -16.89 0.82
CA GLU A 28 -4.69 -17.98 0.50
C GLU A 28 -3.64 -17.58 -0.54
N VAL A 29 -4.09 -17.00 -1.66
CA VAL A 29 -3.20 -16.57 -2.75
C VAL A 29 -2.30 -15.42 -2.30
N VAL A 30 -2.87 -14.41 -1.63
CA VAL A 30 -2.09 -13.23 -1.20
C VAL A 30 -1.09 -13.58 -0.12
N GLN A 31 -1.43 -14.50 0.79
CA GLN A 31 -0.48 -15.01 1.79
C GLN A 31 0.66 -15.82 1.15
N GLY A 32 0.40 -16.49 0.03
CA GLY A 32 1.48 -17.08 -0.78
C GLY A 32 2.52 -16.04 -1.17
N TYR A 33 2.10 -14.89 -1.72
CA TYR A 33 3.02 -13.79 -2.05
C TYR A 33 3.67 -13.16 -0.81
N CYS A 34 2.92 -13.04 0.30
CA CYS A 34 3.48 -12.51 1.53
C CYS A 34 4.62 -13.38 2.08
N LYS A 35 4.54 -14.70 1.99
CA LYS A 35 5.58 -15.61 2.45
C LYS A 35 6.91 -15.45 1.69
N GLU A 36 6.85 -15.04 0.43
CA GLU A 36 8.04 -14.73 -0.39
C GLU A 36 8.61 -13.32 -0.12
N CYS A 37 7.89 -12.49 0.66
CA CYS A 37 8.30 -11.12 0.94
C CYS A 37 9.34 -11.07 2.07
N PRO A 38 10.44 -10.28 1.92
CA PRO A 38 11.44 -10.09 2.98
C PRO A 38 10.88 -9.50 4.28
N ARG A 39 9.66 -8.96 4.27
CA ARG A 39 8.97 -8.40 5.44
C ARG A 39 8.02 -9.38 6.12
N TYR A 40 7.87 -10.60 5.59
CA TYR A 40 6.99 -11.60 6.20
C TYR A 40 7.44 -11.90 7.62
N ASP A 41 6.51 -11.85 8.56
CA ASP A 41 6.71 -12.09 10.00
C ASP A 41 7.84 -11.28 10.67
N THR A 42 8.30 -10.20 10.05
CA THR A 42 9.38 -9.37 10.62
C THR A 42 8.89 -8.11 11.32
N ASN A 43 7.64 -7.71 11.09
CA ASN A 43 7.05 -6.54 11.76
C ASN A 43 5.55 -6.73 12.04
N TYR A 44 5.02 -5.93 12.96
CA TYR A 44 3.65 -6.04 13.46
C TYR A 44 2.56 -5.55 12.50
N SER A 45 2.90 -5.02 11.33
CA SER A 45 1.94 -4.62 10.28
C SER A 45 1.92 -5.56 9.07
N CYS A 46 2.77 -6.60 9.09
CA CYS A 46 2.86 -7.63 8.05
C CYS A 46 2.38 -8.99 8.57
N SER A 47 1.95 -9.84 7.64
CA SER A 47 1.51 -11.20 7.98
C SER A 47 2.61 -12.02 8.68
N PRO A 48 2.23 -12.92 9.58
CA PRO A 48 0.89 -13.17 10.12
C PRO A 48 0.47 -12.12 11.14
N LEU A 49 -0.83 -11.70 11.13
CA LEU A 49 -1.30 -10.59 11.98
C LEU A 49 -1.89 -11.03 13.31
N GLY A 50 -2.41 -12.26 13.42
CA GLY A 50 -3.05 -12.76 14.64
C GLY A 50 -4.40 -12.09 14.96
N ILE A 51 -5.11 -11.55 13.96
CA ILE A 51 -6.43 -10.92 14.08
C ILE A 51 -7.43 -11.61 13.14
N ASP A 52 -8.73 -11.53 13.46
CA ASP A 52 -9.79 -11.86 12.51
C ASP A 52 -9.88 -10.71 11.47
N ILE A 53 -9.40 -10.99 10.27
CA ILE A 53 -9.32 -9.99 9.20
C ILE A 53 -10.70 -9.59 8.69
N LYS A 54 -11.64 -10.54 8.60
CA LYS A 54 -13.00 -10.25 8.17
C LYS A 54 -13.67 -9.34 9.16
N GLU A 55 -13.66 -9.70 10.43
CA GLU A 55 -14.23 -8.89 11.50
C GLU A 55 -13.57 -7.50 11.54
N PHE A 56 -12.24 -7.43 11.43
CA PHE A 56 -11.52 -6.17 11.39
C PHE A 56 -12.02 -5.25 10.27
N ILE A 57 -12.08 -5.72 9.02
CA ILE A 57 -12.51 -4.92 7.88
C ILE A 57 -13.99 -4.55 7.98
N THR A 58 -14.85 -5.53 8.26
CA THR A 58 -16.31 -5.32 8.27
C THR A 58 -16.84 -4.63 9.54
N SER A 59 -15.98 -4.34 10.51
CA SER A 59 -16.31 -3.50 11.66
C SER A 59 -16.40 -2.00 11.35
N TYR A 60 -16.11 -1.61 10.11
CA TYR A 60 -16.32 -0.27 9.53
C TYR A 60 -17.43 -0.35 8.47
N ASP A 61 -18.02 0.81 8.12
CA ASP A 61 -19.12 0.87 7.14
C ASP A 61 -18.60 0.95 5.70
N TYR A 62 -17.56 1.77 5.50
CA TYR A 62 -17.05 2.13 4.18
C TYR A 62 -15.53 2.02 4.09
N ILE A 63 -15.08 1.85 2.86
CA ILE A 63 -13.67 1.98 2.49
C ILE A 63 -13.53 2.91 1.29
N ASP A 64 -12.68 3.93 1.42
CA ASP A 64 -12.20 4.70 0.28
C ASP A 64 -10.88 4.11 -0.21
N ILE A 65 -10.81 3.83 -1.50
CA ILE A 65 -9.64 3.28 -2.18
C ILE A 65 -9.04 4.37 -3.05
N ILE A 66 -7.74 4.62 -2.88
CA ILE A 66 -6.98 5.63 -3.62
C ILE A 66 -5.84 4.94 -4.36
N VAL A 67 -5.89 4.97 -5.68
CA VAL A 67 -4.76 4.57 -6.51
C VAL A 67 -3.98 5.82 -6.89
N THR A 68 -2.70 5.85 -6.55
CA THR A 68 -1.77 6.89 -6.99
C THR A 68 -0.84 6.28 -8.03
N GLN A 69 -1.00 6.71 -9.27
CA GLN A 69 -0.17 6.29 -10.39
C GLN A 69 0.89 7.35 -10.65
N VAL A 70 2.15 6.96 -10.58
CA VAL A 70 3.31 7.77 -10.97
C VAL A 70 3.72 7.34 -12.37
N GLN A 71 3.53 8.21 -13.36
CA GLN A 71 3.83 7.97 -14.77
C GLN A 71 5.14 8.67 -15.12
N TYR A 72 6.11 7.94 -15.64
CA TYR A 72 7.42 8.46 -15.99
C TYR A 72 7.47 8.92 -17.44
N ASP A 73 8.19 10.03 -17.67
CA ASP A 73 8.54 10.47 -19.03
C ASP A 73 9.33 9.38 -19.76
N GLU A 74 9.18 9.31 -21.08
CA GLU A 74 9.80 8.28 -21.91
C GLU A 74 11.32 8.22 -21.74
N LYS A 75 11.98 9.36 -21.63
CA LYS A 75 13.42 9.44 -21.40
C LYS A 75 13.83 8.91 -20.02
N VAL A 76 12.92 8.94 -19.05
CA VAL A 76 13.16 8.46 -17.68
C VAL A 76 13.02 6.95 -17.62
N TYR A 77 11.91 6.37 -18.11
CA TYR A 77 11.73 4.93 -18.01
C TYR A 77 12.55 4.10 -19.00
N ASN A 78 13.04 4.71 -20.11
CA ASN A 78 13.92 4.06 -21.08
C ASN A 78 15.42 4.19 -20.73
N ALA A 79 15.77 4.98 -19.72
CA ALA A 79 17.17 5.11 -19.31
C ALA A 79 17.68 3.82 -18.64
N ASP A 80 18.95 3.53 -18.84
CA ASP A 80 19.63 2.47 -18.12
C ASP A 80 20.09 2.99 -16.76
N TYR A 81 19.70 2.29 -15.70
CA TYR A 81 20.02 2.61 -14.32
C TYR A 81 20.82 1.47 -13.69
N SER A 82 21.84 1.78 -12.94
CA SER A 82 22.34 0.87 -11.92
C SER A 82 21.28 0.62 -10.86
N LYS A 83 21.44 -0.41 -10.05
CA LYS A 83 20.48 -0.74 -8.97
C LYS A 83 20.28 0.42 -7.99
N ASP A 84 21.37 1.14 -7.66
CA ASP A 84 21.32 2.25 -6.71
C ASP A 84 20.64 3.47 -7.31
N GLU A 85 20.93 3.79 -8.58
CA GLU A 85 20.25 4.87 -9.31
C GLU A 85 18.75 4.58 -9.47
N LEU A 86 18.38 3.36 -9.81
CA LEU A 86 16.96 2.95 -9.91
C LEU A 86 16.25 3.14 -8.57
N ASN A 87 16.85 2.71 -7.46
CA ASN A 87 16.30 2.91 -6.13
C ASN A 87 16.17 4.40 -5.78
N ASP A 88 17.15 5.23 -6.15
CA ASP A 88 17.10 6.68 -5.92
C ASP A 88 15.97 7.34 -6.71
N VAL A 89 15.78 6.99 -7.98
CA VAL A 89 14.63 7.44 -8.80
C VAL A 89 13.32 7.08 -8.14
N ILE A 90 13.13 5.82 -7.73
CA ILE A 90 11.91 5.33 -7.09
C ILE A 90 11.66 6.06 -5.75
N ASN A 91 12.68 6.29 -4.96
CA ASN A 91 12.56 7.01 -3.69
C ASN A 91 12.14 8.47 -3.89
N LYS A 92 12.74 9.15 -4.87
CA LYS A 92 12.48 10.58 -5.17
C LYS A 92 11.14 10.82 -5.87
N THR A 93 10.53 9.79 -6.42
CA THR A 93 9.25 9.87 -7.14
C THR A 93 8.16 9.09 -6.43
N PHE A 94 8.09 7.79 -6.62
CA PHE A 94 7.03 6.91 -6.14
C PHE A 94 6.85 6.97 -4.60
N PHE A 95 7.92 6.79 -3.83
CA PHE A 95 7.81 6.83 -2.38
C PHE A 95 7.55 8.24 -1.83
N LYS A 96 8.02 9.29 -2.51
CA LYS A 96 7.67 10.68 -2.19
C LYS A 96 6.18 10.93 -2.37
N GLU A 97 5.58 10.50 -3.49
CA GLU A 97 4.14 10.68 -3.74
C GLU A 97 3.28 9.80 -2.81
N ARG A 98 3.72 8.57 -2.55
CA ARG A 98 3.09 7.71 -1.55
C ARG A 98 3.06 8.37 -0.18
N LYS A 99 4.18 8.96 0.26
CA LYS A 99 4.23 9.64 1.57
C LYS A 99 3.18 10.74 1.68
N LYS A 100 3.00 11.56 0.64
CA LYS A 100 1.97 12.62 0.63
C LYS A 100 0.56 12.06 0.84
N VAL A 101 0.25 10.91 0.23
CA VAL A 101 -1.06 10.26 0.41
C VAL A 101 -1.21 9.68 1.81
N VAL A 102 -0.17 9.04 2.34
CA VAL A 102 -0.16 8.50 3.70
C VAL A 102 -0.40 9.61 4.72
N ASP A 103 0.35 10.71 4.64
CA ASP A 103 0.22 11.85 5.56
C ASP A 103 -1.22 12.41 5.52
N LYS A 104 -1.79 12.58 4.30
CA LYS A 104 -3.17 13.04 4.14
C LYS A 104 -4.21 12.07 4.70
N LEU A 105 -4.00 10.76 4.56
CA LEU A 105 -4.91 9.76 5.11
C LEU A 105 -4.90 9.75 6.65
N LEU A 106 -3.72 9.82 7.25
CA LEU A 106 -3.57 9.91 8.70
C LEU A 106 -4.26 11.17 9.28
N ASP A 107 -4.21 12.30 8.56
CA ASP A 107 -4.97 13.49 8.93
C ASP A 107 -6.48 13.33 8.68
N THR A 108 -6.86 12.54 7.68
CA THR A 108 -8.27 12.26 7.38
C THR A 108 -8.90 11.36 8.44
N GLU A 109 -8.17 10.40 9.01
CA GLU A 109 -8.66 9.56 10.12
C GLU A 109 -9.22 10.39 11.28
N LYS A 110 -8.57 11.51 11.60
CA LYS A 110 -8.95 12.38 12.71
C LYS A 110 -10.33 13.04 12.53
N LYS A 111 -10.93 12.96 11.35
CA LYS A 111 -12.24 13.54 11.03
C LYS A 111 -13.40 12.59 11.28
N TYR A 112 -13.11 11.33 11.54
CA TYR A 112 -14.11 10.30 11.79
C TYR A 112 -14.06 9.84 13.25
N THR A 113 -15.16 9.37 13.77
CA THR A 113 -15.24 8.76 15.10
C THR A 113 -14.46 7.44 15.14
N LYS A 114 -14.49 6.68 14.03
CA LYS A 114 -13.76 5.44 13.85
C LYS A 114 -13.23 5.38 12.43
N ALA A 115 -11.92 5.36 12.28
CA ALA A 115 -11.26 5.20 11.00
C ALA A 115 -9.88 4.56 11.15
N GLU A 116 -9.43 3.85 10.12
CA GLU A 116 -8.08 3.31 10.02
C GLU A 116 -7.61 3.28 8.56
N SER A 117 -6.46 3.87 8.30
CA SER A 117 -5.84 3.87 6.98
C SER A 117 -5.08 2.59 6.70
N LEU A 118 -5.19 2.08 5.49
CA LEU A 118 -4.43 0.95 4.98
C LEU A 118 -3.37 1.49 4.01
N THR A 119 -2.19 1.80 4.54
CA THR A 119 -1.17 2.59 3.81
C THR A 119 0.04 1.79 3.37
N GLY A 120 -0.01 0.47 3.53
CA GLY A 120 1.13 -0.40 3.26
C GLY A 120 2.03 -0.58 4.49
N PRO A 121 3.19 -1.21 4.34
CA PRO A 121 3.99 -1.62 5.47
C PRO A 121 4.39 -0.44 6.36
N CYS A 122 4.28 -0.64 7.66
CA CYS A 122 4.68 0.32 8.67
C CYS A 122 6.18 0.63 8.60
N ASN A 123 6.54 1.90 8.79
CA ASN A 123 7.92 2.37 8.77
C ASN A 123 8.23 3.29 9.98
N HIS A 124 7.47 3.21 11.07
CA HIS A 124 7.67 4.03 12.27
C HIS A 124 8.88 3.58 13.10
N CYS A 125 9.26 2.32 13.00
CA CYS A 125 10.41 1.74 13.69
C CYS A 125 11.39 1.12 12.68
N THR A 126 12.23 0.21 13.18
CA THR A 126 13.03 -0.66 12.31
C THR A 126 12.12 -1.54 11.44
N PRO A 127 12.50 -1.84 10.19
CA PRO A 127 11.75 -2.74 9.30
C PRO A 127 11.48 -4.13 9.89
N LYS A 128 12.31 -4.57 10.83
CA LYS A 128 12.28 -5.86 11.52
C LYS A 128 11.95 -5.71 13.00
N CYS A 129 10.92 -4.95 13.32
CA CYS A 129 10.61 -4.62 14.70
C CYS A 129 10.22 -5.83 15.58
N LYS A 130 9.71 -6.93 15.00
CA LYS A 130 9.48 -8.19 15.74
C LYS A 130 10.77 -8.88 16.21
N GLU A 131 11.89 -8.65 15.52
CA GLU A 131 13.20 -9.20 15.93
C GLU A 131 13.78 -8.43 17.14
N VAL A 132 13.31 -7.20 17.37
CA VAL A 132 13.84 -6.30 18.41
C VAL A 132 12.90 -6.15 19.60
N TYR A 133 11.59 -6.20 19.35
CA TYR A 133 10.55 -5.92 20.36
C TYR A 133 9.57 -7.08 20.46
N SER A 134 9.18 -7.44 21.68
CA SER A 134 8.17 -8.47 21.95
C SER A 134 6.74 -8.04 21.58
N GLU A 135 6.51 -6.72 21.42
CA GLU A 135 5.22 -6.13 21.09
C GLU A 135 5.41 -4.87 20.23
N CYS A 136 4.37 -4.43 19.54
CA CYS A 136 4.40 -3.18 18.81
C CYS A 136 4.57 -2.00 19.77
N LYS A 137 5.58 -1.14 19.54
CA LYS A 137 5.85 0.04 20.37
C LYS A 137 4.93 1.24 20.03
N HIS A 138 4.24 1.17 18.90
CA HIS A 138 3.39 2.24 18.39
C HIS A 138 2.07 1.68 17.83
N PRO A 139 1.27 0.95 18.65
CA PRO A 139 0.05 0.31 18.17
C PRO A 139 -0.97 1.33 17.64
N GLU A 140 -1.00 2.53 18.22
CA GLU A 140 -1.93 3.61 17.87
C GLU A 140 -1.69 4.23 16.49
N ILE A 141 -0.45 4.17 15.99
CA ILE A 141 -0.08 4.69 14.66
C ILE A 141 0.34 3.58 13.68
N ARG A 142 0.37 2.32 14.12
CA ARG A 142 0.61 1.19 13.22
C ARG A 142 -0.53 1.08 12.23
N ARG A 143 -0.21 0.94 10.96
CA ARG A 143 -1.20 0.72 9.89
C ARG A 143 -0.84 -0.53 9.10
N TYR A 144 -1.86 -1.28 8.70
CA TYR A 144 -1.70 -2.49 7.91
C TYR A 144 -1.56 -2.18 6.42
N SER A 145 -1.04 -3.14 5.67
CA SER A 145 -1.12 -3.14 4.21
C SER A 145 -2.32 -3.96 3.75
N LEU A 146 -2.87 -3.65 2.58
CA LEU A 146 -3.92 -4.49 1.97
C LEU A 146 -3.47 -5.94 1.84
N ALA A 147 -2.23 -6.17 1.41
CA ALA A 147 -1.68 -7.51 1.27
C ALA A 147 -1.59 -8.27 2.61
N SER A 148 -1.20 -7.61 3.71
CA SER A 148 -1.17 -8.27 5.02
C SER A 148 -2.58 -8.70 5.51
N LEU A 149 -3.62 -8.02 5.03
CA LEU A 149 -5.02 -8.36 5.25
C LEU A 149 -5.57 -9.36 4.20
N GLY A 150 -4.72 -9.96 3.37
CA GLY A 150 -5.16 -10.93 2.36
C GLY A 150 -5.97 -10.33 1.22
N ILE A 151 -5.86 -9.03 0.98
CA ILE A 151 -6.61 -8.31 -0.07
C ILE A 151 -5.80 -8.27 -1.36
N ASP A 152 -6.41 -8.72 -2.45
CA ASP A 152 -5.80 -8.80 -3.77
C ASP A 152 -5.73 -7.42 -4.46
N SER A 153 -4.59 -6.76 -4.30
CA SER A 153 -4.32 -5.46 -4.90
C SER A 153 -4.32 -5.48 -6.43
N LYS A 154 -3.92 -6.59 -7.06
CA LYS A 154 -3.95 -6.74 -8.52
C LYS A 154 -5.39 -6.74 -9.01
N LYS A 155 -6.26 -7.49 -8.33
CA LYS A 155 -7.69 -7.54 -8.64
C LYS A 155 -8.36 -6.16 -8.44
N ILE A 156 -8.01 -5.43 -7.39
CA ILE A 156 -8.50 -4.05 -7.17
C ILE A 156 -8.14 -3.16 -8.35
N LEU A 157 -6.88 -3.14 -8.77
CA LEU A 157 -6.42 -2.31 -9.89
C LEU A 157 -7.20 -2.65 -11.16
N LYS A 158 -7.37 -3.94 -11.46
CA LYS A 158 -8.03 -4.38 -12.70
C LYS A 158 -9.53 -4.10 -12.67
N ASP A 159 -10.23 -4.54 -11.62
CA ASP A 159 -11.70 -4.54 -11.59
C ASP A 159 -12.31 -3.15 -11.35
N LEU A 160 -11.61 -2.29 -10.60
CA LEU A 160 -12.15 -0.97 -10.26
C LEU A 160 -11.63 0.17 -11.14
N PHE A 161 -10.45 0.01 -11.73
CA PHE A 161 -9.76 1.11 -12.41
C PHE A 161 -9.28 0.75 -13.82
N ASP A 162 -9.42 -0.51 -14.25
CA ASP A 162 -8.85 -1.06 -15.50
C ASP A 162 -7.35 -0.78 -15.66
N ILE A 163 -6.62 -0.87 -14.56
CA ILE A 163 -5.17 -0.67 -14.52
C ILE A 163 -4.47 -2.01 -14.36
N ASP A 164 -3.48 -2.28 -15.20
CA ASP A 164 -2.62 -3.46 -15.07
C ASP A 164 -1.49 -3.20 -14.06
N LEU A 165 -1.23 -4.20 -13.21
CA LEU A 165 -0.08 -4.14 -12.30
C LEU A 165 1.21 -4.42 -13.07
N ILE A 166 2.12 -3.46 -13.12
CA ILE A 166 3.46 -3.63 -13.66
C ILE A 166 4.44 -3.78 -12.49
N LEU A 167 5.20 -4.86 -12.49
CA LEU A 167 6.25 -5.11 -11.49
C LEU A 167 7.61 -4.62 -12.01
N ILE A 168 8.45 -4.17 -11.08
CA ILE A 168 9.84 -3.80 -11.38
C ILE A 168 10.62 -5.08 -11.67
N ASN A 169 11.21 -5.15 -12.86
CA ASN A 169 12.06 -6.25 -13.28
C ASN A 169 13.41 -5.71 -13.78
N GLY A 170 14.20 -5.17 -12.85
CA GLY A 170 15.52 -4.60 -13.15
C GLY A 170 15.50 -3.26 -13.92
N LYS A 171 14.34 -2.84 -14.44
CA LYS A 171 14.13 -1.58 -15.15
C LYS A 171 12.99 -0.79 -14.53
N LEU A 172 13.05 0.53 -14.67
CA LEU A 172 11.94 1.39 -14.27
C LEU A 172 10.75 1.16 -15.23
N PRO A 173 9.56 0.80 -14.73
CA PRO A 173 8.40 0.66 -15.58
C PRO A 173 7.87 2.04 -16.01
N LYS A 174 7.08 2.09 -17.11
CA LYS A 174 6.46 3.33 -17.57
C LYS A 174 5.57 4.01 -16.53
N TYR A 175 4.99 3.24 -15.62
CA TYR A 175 4.26 3.75 -14.45
C TYR A 175 4.35 2.79 -13.26
N MET A 176 4.16 3.35 -12.06
CA MET A 176 4.07 2.59 -10.82
C MET A 176 2.78 2.98 -10.09
N ASN A 177 2.10 1.99 -9.51
CA ASN A 177 0.85 2.21 -8.76
C ASN A 177 1.05 1.96 -7.27
N ASN A 178 0.60 2.90 -6.44
CA ASN A 178 0.42 2.70 -5.02
C ASN A 178 -1.07 2.69 -4.72
N ILE A 179 -1.53 1.67 -3.99
CA ILE A 179 -2.89 1.60 -3.46
C ILE A 179 -2.83 1.92 -1.97
N SER A 180 -3.58 2.93 -1.58
CA SER A 180 -3.82 3.28 -0.19
C SER A 180 -5.32 3.34 0.04
N SER A 181 -5.78 3.10 1.26
CA SER A 181 -7.21 3.09 1.57
C SER A 181 -7.43 3.63 2.98
N ILE A 182 -8.66 4.04 3.26
CA ILE A 182 -9.13 4.35 4.59
C ILE A 182 -10.46 3.65 4.84
N LEU A 183 -10.50 2.88 5.91
CA LEU A 183 -11.72 2.31 6.48
C LEU A 183 -12.34 3.34 7.42
N TYR A 184 -13.67 3.53 7.41
CA TYR A 184 -14.32 4.48 8.29
C TYR A 184 -15.79 4.16 8.55
N THR A 185 -16.29 4.66 9.66
CA THR A 185 -17.72 4.71 10.02
C THR A 185 -18.19 6.16 10.02
N LYS A 186 -19.36 6.41 9.41
CA LYS A 186 -19.97 7.74 9.34
C LYS A 186 -20.61 8.16 10.65
#